data_d678fb056c5aeabd2cbb3778343461f3
#
_entry.id   d678fb056c5aeabd2cbb3778343461f3
#
_cell.length_a   1.000
_cell.length_b   1.000
_cell.length_c   1.000
_cell.angle_alpha   90.00
_cell.angle_beta   90.00
_cell.angle_gamma   90.00
#
_symmetry.space_group_name_H-M   'P 1'
#
loop_
_entity.id
_entity.type
_entity.pdbx_description
1 polymer ?
#
loop_
_entity_poly.entity_id
_entity_poly.type
_entity_poly.pdbx_seq_one_letter_code
_entity_poly.pdbx_strand_id
1 'polypeptide(L)'
;MLGFLLLGYKDMNGIRNFISTYDWTKDDLQAIIDGAVKLKASPFQQSLKNKSVAMLFFNPSLRTKTSFEVGISELSGTAVILQPGKDAWPIEFEDGVIMDNDPEEHVKEVAQVLSEYCDCIAIRAFPKFEDWNIDRTDHVINSFAKYASVPVINMETIEHPCQELAHLMTLQETLGSLEGKDYLLTW
;
A
#
# COMPACT_ATOMS: atom_id res chain seq x y z
N MET A 1 -9.50 -6.78 0.76
CA MET A 1 -8.33 -6.48 -0.09
C MET A 1 -7.01 -6.80 0.61
N LEU A 2 -6.67 -6.15 1.74
CA LEU A 2 -5.41 -6.39 2.48
C LEU A 2 -5.17 -7.86 2.81
N GLY A 3 -6.16 -8.58 3.33
CA GLY A 3 -6.01 -9.99 3.70
C GLY A 3 -5.62 -10.90 2.54
N PHE A 4 -6.04 -10.57 1.32
CA PHE A 4 -5.70 -11.34 0.12
C PHE A 4 -4.27 -11.04 -0.37
N LEU A 5 -3.85 -9.79 -0.26
CA LEU A 5 -2.49 -9.36 -0.62
C LEU A 5 -1.43 -9.94 0.33
N LEU A 6 -1.79 -10.14 1.61
CA LEU A 6 -0.88 -10.68 2.63
C LEU A 6 -0.81 -12.21 2.67
N LEU A 7 -1.81 -12.92 2.10
CA LEU A 7 -1.97 -14.36 2.31
C LEU A 7 -1.41 -15.28 1.22
N GLY A 8 -0.79 -14.78 0.14
CA GLY A 8 -0.33 -15.79 -0.74
C GLY A 8 0.23 -15.52 -2.11
N TYR A 9 0.41 -14.30 -2.51
CA TYR A 9 1.11 -14.06 -3.77
C TYR A 9 2.60 -13.82 -3.53
N LYS A 10 3.38 -14.84 -3.83
CA LYS A 10 4.85 -14.77 -3.89
C LYS A 10 5.26 -14.70 -5.36
N ASP A 11 6.06 -13.70 -5.72
CA ASP A 11 6.78 -13.72 -6.99
C ASP A 11 7.90 -14.79 -6.95
N MET A 12 8.71 -14.88 -8.03
CA MET A 12 9.84 -15.81 -8.07
C MET A 12 10.90 -15.55 -6.96
N ASN A 13 10.85 -14.38 -6.31
CA ASN A 13 11.69 -14.00 -5.16
C ASN A 13 10.99 -14.21 -3.81
N GLY A 14 9.72 -14.60 -3.81
CA GLY A 14 8.93 -14.91 -2.62
C GLY A 14 8.17 -13.76 -1.98
N ILE A 15 8.34 -12.50 -2.43
CA ILE A 15 7.67 -11.30 -1.93
C ILE A 15 7.04 -10.59 -3.13
N ARG A 16 5.73 -10.28 -3.05
CA ARG A 16 5.07 -9.53 -4.10
C ARG A 16 4.51 -8.23 -3.55
N ASN A 17 5.06 -7.11 -4.00
CA ASN A 17 4.59 -5.77 -3.67
C ASN A 17 3.30 -5.44 -4.43
N PHE A 18 2.45 -4.59 -3.87
CA PHE A 18 1.28 -4.01 -4.54
C PHE A 18 1.46 -2.50 -4.68
N ILE A 19 2.29 -2.09 -5.64
CA ILE A 19 2.63 -0.68 -5.89
C ILE A 19 1.76 -0.10 -6.98
N SER A 20 1.60 -0.83 -8.08
CA SER A 20 0.81 -0.45 -9.24
C SER A 20 -0.06 -1.62 -9.71
N THR A 21 -1.22 -1.32 -10.31
CA THR A 21 -2.04 -2.34 -10.98
C THR A 21 -1.39 -2.87 -12.25
N TYR A 22 -0.46 -2.12 -12.85
CA TYR A 22 0.26 -2.53 -14.06
C TYR A 22 1.16 -3.76 -13.84
N ASP A 23 1.59 -4.03 -12.62
CA ASP A 23 2.46 -5.15 -12.27
C ASP A 23 1.69 -6.47 -12.11
N TRP A 24 0.36 -6.45 -12.32
CA TRP A 24 -0.52 -7.56 -12.04
C TRP A 24 -1.31 -7.98 -13.28
N THR A 25 -1.55 -9.28 -13.42
CA THR A 25 -2.41 -9.78 -14.50
C THR A 25 -3.88 -9.46 -14.24
N LYS A 26 -4.70 -9.44 -15.28
CA LYS A 26 -6.15 -9.27 -15.16
C LYS A 26 -6.76 -10.27 -14.18
N ASP A 27 -6.32 -11.53 -14.23
CA ASP A 27 -6.85 -12.61 -13.39
C ASP A 27 -6.47 -12.40 -11.91
N ASP A 28 -5.24 -11.93 -11.64
CA ASP A 28 -4.80 -11.57 -10.29
C ASP A 28 -5.65 -10.42 -9.71
N LEU A 29 -5.84 -9.35 -10.49
CA LEU A 29 -6.65 -8.20 -10.06
C LEU A 29 -8.11 -8.60 -9.84
N GLN A 30 -8.67 -9.46 -10.69
CA GLN A 30 -10.03 -9.98 -10.50
C GLN A 30 -10.11 -10.83 -9.23
N ALA A 31 -9.11 -11.68 -8.95
CA ALA A 31 -9.07 -12.45 -7.72
C ALA A 31 -9.01 -11.57 -6.45
N ILE A 32 -8.32 -10.42 -6.50
CA ILE A 32 -8.31 -9.43 -5.42
C ILE A 32 -9.70 -8.82 -5.23
N ILE A 33 -10.39 -8.45 -6.31
CA ILE A 33 -11.76 -7.91 -6.28
C ILE A 33 -12.72 -8.95 -5.70
N ASP A 34 -12.66 -10.21 -6.16
CA ASP A 34 -13.51 -11.29 -5.67
C ASP A 34 -13.29 -11.56 -4.17
N GLY A 35 -12.03 -11.47 -3.72
CA GLY A 35 -11.66 -11.53 -2.31
C GLY A 35 -12.27 -10.36 -1.51
N ALA A 36 -12.23 -9.15 -2.06
CA ALA A 36 -12.82 -7.97 -1.43
C ALA A 36 -14.35 -8.08 -1.32
N VAL A 37 -15.04 -8.61 -2.34
CA VAL A 37 -16.50 -8.88 -2.30
C VAL A 37 -16.83 -9.87 -1.17
N LYS A 38 -16.05 -10.95 -1.02
CA LYS A 38 -16.24 -11.93 0.08
C LYS A 38 -16.03 -11.28 1.44
N LEU A 39 -15.00 -10.47 1.61
CA LEU A 39 -14.74 -9.74 2.85
C LEU A 39 -15.82 -8.71 3.17
N LYS A 40 -16.37 -8.03 2.16
CA LYS A 40 -17.50 -7.11 2.34
C LYS A 40 -18.75 -7.84 2.89
N ALA A 41 -18.99 -9.07 2.47
CA ALA A 41 -20.09 -9.90 2.96
C ALA A 41 -19.83 -10.50 4.36
N SER A 42 -18.56 -10.70 4.75
CA SER A 42 -18.15 -11.29 6.03
C SER A 42 -16.84 -10.65 6.50
N PRO A 43 -16.88 -9.44 7.08
CA PRO A 43 -15.67 -8.66 7.39
C PRO A 43 -14.86 -9.22 8.56
N PHE A 44 -15.53 -9.80 9.57
CA PHE A 44 -14.87 -10.28 10.78
C PHE A 44 -14.25 -11.65 10.56
N GLN A 45 -12.95 -11.68 10.28
CA GLN A 45 -12.18 -12.89 10.00
C GLN A 45 -10.86 -12.89 10.79
N GLN A 46 -10.15 -14.02 10.77
CA GLN A 46 -8.84 -14.16 11.41
C GLN A 46 -7.69 -14.26 10.40
N SER A 47 -7.89 -13.73 9.20
CA SER A 47 -6.90 -13.82 8.12
C SER A 47 -5.61 -13.04 8.39
N LEU A 48 -5.65 -12.04 9.26
CA LEU A 48 -4.47 -11.32 9.74
C LEU A 48 -4.13 -11.60 11.21
N LYS A 49 -4.61 -12.70 11.76
CA LYS A 49 -4.30 -13.07 13.16
C LYS A 49 -2.79 -13.18 13.36
N ASN A 50 -2.28 -12.51 14.39
CA ASN A 50 -0.85 -12.39 14.72
C ASN A 50 -0.01 -11.72 13.60
N LYS A 51 -0.63 -10.94 12.74
CA LYS A 51 0.03 -10.15 11.70
C LYS A 51 -0.03 -8.67 12.05
N SER A 52 1.03 -7.94 11.74
CA SER A 52 1.13 -6.50 11.90
C SER A 52 1.43 -5.81 10.59
N VAL A 53 0.84 -4.63 10.40
CA VAL A 53 1.03 -3.80 9.21
C VAL A 53 1.54 -2.44 9.64
N ALA A 54 2.76 -2.07 9.24
CA ALA A 54 3.28 -0.73 9.39
C ALA A 54 2.62 0.18 8.33
N MET A 55 1.97 1.25 8.78
CA MET A 55 1.28 2.20 7.91
C MET A 55 1.97 3.56 8.00
N LEU A 56 2.73 3.93 6.96
CA LEU A 56 3.45 5.19 6.91
C LEU A 56 2.65 6.24 6.16
N PHE A 57 2.40 7.36 6.85
CA PHE A 57 1.66 8.50 6.31
C PHE A 57 2.56 9.73 6.22
N PHE A 58 3.14 9.99 5.06
CA PHE A 58 3.86 11.22 4.76
C PHE A 58 2.90 12.39 4.53
N ASN A 59 1.64 12.09 4.17
CA ASN A 59 0.57 13.07 3.99
C ASN A 59 -0.65 12.73 4.85
N PRO A 60 -1.40 13.74 5.33
CA PRO A 60 -2.62 13.51 6.10
C PRO A 60 -3.65 12.68 5.34
N SER A 61 -4.39 11.84 6.06
CA SER A 61 -5.50 11.08 5.50
C SER A 61 -6.54 10.77 6.56
N LEU A 62 -7.80 11.01 6.25
CA LEU A 62 -8.91 10.56 7.06
C LEU A 62 -9.40 9.18 6.59
N ARG A 63 -9.83 9.08 5.33
CA ARG A 63 -10.47 7.89 4.78
C ARG A 63 -9.51 6.70 4.68
N THR A 64 -8.33 6.90 4.08
CA THR A 64 -7.33 5.83 3.93
C THR A 64 -6.89 5.30 5.29
N LYS A 65 -6.54 6.20 6.22
CA LYS A 65 -6.11 5.82 7.57
C LYS A 65 -7.19 4.99 8.27
N THR A 66 -8.42 5.52 8.37
CA THR A 66 -9.51 4.86 9.08
C THR A 66 -9.89 3.53 8.44
N SER A 67 -10.02 3.46 7.10
CA SER A 67 -10.44 2.23 6.42
C SER A 67 -9.42 1.10 6.54
N PHE A 68 -8.12 1.42 6.46
CA PHE A 68 -7.07 0.43 6.67
C PHE A 68 -7.00 -0.04 8.12
N GLU A 69 -7.01 0.89 9.08
CA GLU A 69 -6.93 0.58 10.52
C GLU A 69 -8.10 -0.30 10.96
N VAL A 70 -9.33 0.06 10.59
CA VAL A 70 -10.52 -0.73 10.88
C VAL A 70 -10.48 -2.07 10.17
N GLY A 71 -10.16 -2.10 8.87
CA GLY A 71 -10.10 -3.34 8.09
C GLY A 71 -9.04 -4.33 8.61
N ILE A 72 -7.86 -3.84 9.04
CA ILE A 72 -6.83 -4.67 9.67
C ILE A 72 -7.37 -5.27 10.97
N SER A 73 -8.06 -4.48 11.80
CA SER A 73 -8.67 -4.92 13.06
C SER A 73 -9.77 -5.95 12.83
N GLU A 74 -10.67 -5.75 11.87
CA GLU A 74 -11.73 -6.70 11.50
C GLU A 74 -11.17 -8.06 11.03
N LEU A 75 -9.96 -8.05 10.46
CA LEU A 75 -9.23 -9.25 10.05
C LEU A 75 -8.35 -9.84 11.17
N SER A 76 -8.47 -9.33 12.41
CA SER A 76 -7.70 -9.75 13.60
C SER A 76 -6.20 -9.44 13.53
N GLY A 77 -5.80 -8.45 12.74
CA GLY A 77 -4.44 -7.93 12.66
C GLY A 77 -4.21 -6.72 13.56
N THR A 78 -2.98 -6.21 13.54
CA THR A 78 -2.56 -5.00 14.26
C THR A 78 -2.05 -3.96 13.25
N ALA A 79 -2.55 -2.74 13.35
CA ALA A 79 -2.04 -1.59 12.61
C ALA A 79 -1.01 -0.82 13.46
N VAL A 80 0.16 -0.55 12.91
CA VAL A 80 1.19 0.33 13.48
C VAL A 80 1.25 1.58 12.62
N ILE A 81 0.74 2.69 13.11
CA ILE A 81 0.61 3.93 12.33
C ILE A 81 1.76 4.86 12.67
N LEU A 82 2.49 5.29 11.65
CA LEU A 82 3.66 6.16 11.76
C LEU A 82 3.49 7.36 10.82
N GLN A 83 3.89 8.53 11.29
CA GLN A 83 3.88 9.78 10.54
C GLN A 83 5.30 10.38 10.52
N PRO A 84 6.17 9.96 9.58
CA PRO A 84 7.53 10.48 9.50
C PRO A 84 7.56 12.02 9.52
N GLY A 85 8.46 12.58 10.33
CA GLY A 85 8.55 14.02 10.57
C GLY A 85 7.52 14.58 11.58
N LYS A 86 6.70 13.72 12.25
CA LYS A 86 5.73 14.12 13.27
C LYS A 86 5.85 13.28 14.54
N ASP A 87 5.45 12.02 14.49
CA ASP A 87 5.51 11.05 15.59
C ASP A 87 6.64 10.03 15.43
N ALA A 88 7.30 10.05 14.28
CA ALA A 88 8.53 9.33 13.97
C ALA A 88 9.53 10.31 13.31
N TRP A 89 10.80 9.96 13.32
CA TRP A 89 11.84 10.79 12.69
C TRP A 89 11.61 11.00 11.19
N PRO A 90 12.04 12.16 10.64
CA PRO A 90 12.14 12.34 9.19
C PRO A 90 13.06 11.28 8.59
N ILE A 91 12.75 10.86 7.35
CA ILE A 91 13.49 9.81 6.66
C ILE A 91 14.27 10.42 5.50
N GLU A 92 15.56 10.07 5.39
CA GLU A 92 16.40 10.37 4.24
C GLU A 92 16.25 9.27 3.18
N PHE A 93 16.15 9.67 1.92
CA PHE A 93 15.93 8.75 0.79
C PHE A 93 17.11 8.66 -0.17
N GLU A 94 18.04 9.61 -0.16
CA GLU A 94 19.15 9.68 -1.11
C GLU A 94 20.31 8.79 -0.68
N ASP A 95 20.75 7.89 -1.56
CA ASP A 95 21.89 7.01 -1.31
C ASP A 95 23.21 7.81 -1.22
N GLY A 96 24.05 7.47 -0.24
CA GLY A 96 25.38 8.03 -0.09
C GLY A 96 25.46 9.40 0.58
N VAL A 97 24.37 9.89 1.12
CA VAL A 97 24.33 11.13 1.91
C VAL A 97 25.01 10.95 3.25
N ILE A 98 25.74 11.97 3.70
CA ILE A 98 26.24 12.03 5.07
C ILE A 98 25.06 12.41 5.97
N MET A 99 24.74 11.55 6.95
CA MET A 99 23.61 11.70 7.87
C MET A 99 23.96 12.73 8.98
N ASP A 100 24.13 14.00 8.60
CA ASP A 100 24.46 15.12 9.50
C ASP A 100 23.40 16.24 9.47
N ASN A 101 22.25 15.99 8.81
CA ASN A 101 21.10 16.88 8.69
C ASN A 101 19.91 16.42 9.56
N ASP A 102 18.74 17.09 9.42
CA ASP A 102 17.51 16.80 10.16
C ASP A 102 17.03 15.33 10.13
N PRO A 103 17.09 14.58 9.00
CA PRO A 103 16.75 13.17 9.02
C PRO A 103 17.78 12.36 9.81
N GLU A 104 17.30 11.71 10.89
CA GLU A 104 18.15 10.82 11.70
C GLU A 104 18.14 9.37 11.21
N GLU A 105 17.21 9.04 10.31
CA GLU A 105 17.03 7.69 9.77
C GLU A 105 17.07 7.68 8.25
N HIS A 106 17.72 6.67 7.67
CA HIS A 106 17.71 6.45 6.23
C HIS A 106 16.70 5.37 5.85
N VAL A 107 16.02 5.51 4.70
CA VAL A 107 14.99 4.58 4.22
C VAL A 107 15.44 3.12 4.22
N LYS A 108 16.74 2.86 3.99
CA LYS A 108 17.32 1.53 4.00
C LYS A 108 17.20 0.87 5.39
N GLU A 109 17.57 1.59 6.45
CA GLU A 109 17.43 1.09 7.82
C GLU A 109 15.96 0.99 8.21
N VAL A 110 15.16 2.02 7.93
CA VAL A 110 13.73 2.05 8.28
C VAL A 110 12.99 0.86 7.65
N ALA A 111 13.20 0.60 6.35
CA ALA A 111 12.54 -0.50 5.66
C ALA A 111 12.95 -1.87 6.24
N GLN A 112 14.24 -2.05 6.58
CA GLN A 112 14.74 -3.28 7.18
C GLN A 112 14.20 -3.48 8.59
N VAL A 113 14.27 -2.45 9.45
CA VAL A 113 13.76 -2.50 10.83
C VAL A 113 12.25 -2.77 10.86
N LEU A 114 11.47 -2.08 10.04
CA LEU A 114 10.03 -2.33 9.94
C LEU A 114 9.73 -3.73 9.42
N SER A 115 10.57 -4.29 8.55
CA SER A 115 10.42 -5.66 8.06
C SER A 115 10.66 -6.72 9.13
N GLU A 116 11.47 -6.42 10.17
CA GLU A 116 11.67 -7.33 11.30
C GLU A 116 10.48 -7.29 12.30
N TYR A 117 9.81 -6.15 12.41
CA TYR A 117 8.70 -5.98 13.37
C TYR A 117 7.32 -6.23 12.77
N CYS A 118 7.16 -5.99 11.48
CA CYS A 118 5.86 -6.04 10.80
C CYS A 118 5.88 -7.03 9.64
N ASP A 119 4.70 -7.56 9.31
CA ASP A 119 4.52 -8.51 8.21
C ASP A 119 4.25 -7.80 6.86
N CYS A 120 4.03 -6.50 6.88
CA CYS A 120 3.75 -5.68 5.70
C CYS A 120 4.02 -4.21 6.00
N ILE A 121 4.40 -3.46 4.97
CA ILE A 121 4.56 -2.01 5.01
C ILE A 121 3.57 -1.40 4.02
N ALA A 122 2.71 -0.48 4.48
CA ALA A 122 1.76 0.24 3.65
C ALA A 122 2.11 1.73 3.64
N ILE A 123 2.15 2.36 2.47
CA ILE A 123 2.71 3.71 2.31
C ILE A 123 1.71 4.64 1.62
N ARG A 124 1.57 5.84 2.18
CA ARG A 124 0.92 6.99 1.55
C ARG A 124 1.91 8.14 1.48
N ALA A 125 2.31 8.50 0.26
CA ALA A 125 3.28 9.56 0.01
C ALA A 125 2.99 10.26 -1.31
N PHE A 126 2.47 11.49 -1.26
CA PHE A 126 2.18 12.25 -2.47
C PHE A 126 3.44 12.78 -3.13
N PRO A 127 3.47 12.84 -4.46
CA PRO A 127 4.49 13.56 -5.19
C PRO A 127 4.41 15.06 -4.87
N LYS A 128 5.48 15.78 -5.15
CA LYS A 128 5.53 17.24 -4.92
C LYS A 128 4.76 18.04 -5.96
N PHE A 129 4.45 17.45 -7.13
CA PHE A 129 3.81 18.09 -8.28
C PHE A 129 4.61 19.29 -8.86
N GLU A 130 5.94 19.23 -8.74
CA GLU A 130 6.87 20.24 -9.22
C GLU A 130 7.54 19.83 -10.53
N ASP A 131 7.95 18.57 -10.66
CA ASP A 131 8.58 18.00 -11.87
C ASP A 131 8.07 16.57 -12.12
N TRP A 132 7.35 16.40 -13.23
CA TRP A 132 6.81 15.11 -13.65
C TRP A 132 7.88 14.02 -13.81
N ASN A 133 9.08 14.38 -14.28
CA ASN A 133 10.14 13.37 -14.46
C ASN A 133 10.65 12.81 -13.14
N ILE A 134 10.59 13.60 -12.07
CA ILE A 134 10.89 13.17 -10.71
C ILE A 134 9.70 12.46 -10.12
N ASP A 135 8.53 13.06 -10.16
CA ASP A 135 7.31 12.56 -9.51
C ASP A 135 6.91 11.18 -10.04
N ARG A 136 7.01 10.95 -11.37
CA ARG A 136 6.70 9.67 -11.99
C ARG A 136 7.62 8.52 -11.58
N THR A 137 8.76 8.79 -10.94
CA THR A 137 9.64 7.73 -10.42
C THR A 137 9.09 7.08 -9.17
N ASP A 138 8.11 7.73 -8.53
CA ASP A 138 7.49 7.30 -7.28
C ASP A 138 8.53 6.88 -6.23
N HIS A 139 9.53 7.75 -6.06
CA HIS A 139 10.80 7.47 -5.38
C HIS A 139 10.61 6.92 -3.96
N VAL A 140 9.67 7.49 -3.19
CA VAL A 140 9.45 7.09 -1.79
C VAL A 140 9.07 5.62 -1.69
N ILE A 141 8.00 5.20 -2.37
CA ILE A 141 7.52 3.82 -2.25
C ILE A 141 8.48 2.82 -2.89
N ASN A 142 9.12 3.18 -4.00
CA ASN A 142 10.09 2.33 -4.67
C ASN A 142 11.37 2.14 -3.83
N SER A 143 11.78 3.14 -3.05
CA SER A 143 12.87 3.01 -2.08
C SER A 143 12.54 2.02 -0.98
N PHE A 144 11.33 2.08 -0.41
CA PHE A 144 10.88 1.05 0.55
C PHE A 144 10.83 -0.33 -0.08
N ALA A 145 10.25 -0.48 -1.28
CA ALA A 145 10.16 -1.75 -1.98
C ALA A 145 11.55 -2.37 -2.29
N LYS A 146 12.55 -1.53 -2.51
CA LYS A 146 13.95 -1.95 -2.74
C LYS A 146 14.60 -2.58 -1.51
N TYR A 147 14.28 -2.09 -0.32
CA TYR A 147 14.99 -2.46 0.92
C TYR A 147 14.16 -3.31 1.89
N ALA A 148 12.84 -3.35 1.74
CA ALA A 148 11.97 -4.17 2.58
C ALA A 148 12.12 -5.66 2.26
N SER A 149 12.03 -6.51 3.29
CA SER A 149 11.93 -7.98 3.19
C SER A 149 10.50 -8.50 3.40
N VAL A 150 9.53 -7.59 3.49
CA VAL A 150 8.09 -7.87 3.56
C VAL A 150 7.36 -7.13 2.44
N PRO A 151 6.12 -7.53 2.08
CA PRO A 151 5.34 -6.84 1.05
C PRO A 151 5.18 -5.35 1.33
N VAL A 152 5.31 -4.54 0.28
CA VAL A 152 5.02 -3.10 0.30
C VAL A 152 3.73 -2.84 -0.46
N ILE A 153 2.80 -2.10 0.15
CA ILE A 153 1.48 -1.77 -0.40
C ILE A 153 1.35 -0.26 -0.59
N ASN A 154 0.93 0.13 -1.78
CA ASN A 154 0.62 1.51 -2.11
C ASN A 154 -0.79 1.87 -1.59
N MET A 155 -0.86 2.69 -0.53
CA MET A 155 -2.13 3.24 -0.05
C MET A 155 -2.58 4.45 -0.89
N GLU A 156 -1.64 5.25 -1.38
CA GLU A 156 -1.78 6.33 -2.37
C GLU A 156 -0.43 7.05 -2.50
N THR A 157 0.12 7.08 -3.71
CA THR A 157 1.29 7.87 -4.08
C THR A 157 0.94 8.69 -5.33
N ILE A 158 1.74 8.66 -6.41
CA ILE A 158 1.33 9.16 -7.72
C ILE A 158 0.26 8.25 -8.36
N GLU A 159 0.26 6.98 -7.97
CA GLU A 159 -0.78 6.01 -8.30
C GLU A 159 -1.64 5.69 -7.08
N HIS A 160 -2.84 5.19 -7.32
CA HIS A 160 -3.75 4.80 -6.25
C HIS A 160 -4.41 3.44 -6.52
N PRO A 161 -3.63 2.34 -6.55
CA PRO A 161 -4.11 1.03 -6.99
C PRO A 161 -5.28 0.50 -6.15
N CYS A 162 -5.31 0.81 -4.86
CA CYS A 162 -6.43 0.43 -3.99
C CYS A 162 -7.75 1.12 -4.40
N GLN A 163 -7.70 2.39 -4.83
CA GLN A 163 -8.87 3.12 -5.29
C GLN A 163 -9.31 2.66 -6.69
N GLU A 164 -8.36 2.33 -7.56
CA GLU A 164 -8.66 1.76 -8.89
C GLU A 164 -9.48 0.47 -8.75
N LEU A 165 -9.04 -0.45 -7.89
CA LEU A 165 -9.78 -1.69 -7.63
C LEU A 165 -11.13 -1.44 -6.96
N ALA A 166 -11.24 -0.45 -6.09
CA ALA A 166 -12.51 -0.07 -5.47
C ALA A 166 -13.51 0.48 -6.50
N HIS A 167 -13.03 1.26 -7.48
CA HIS A 167 -13.85 1.72 -8.61
C HIS A 167 -14.33 0.54 -9.46
N LEU A 168 -13.42 -0.36 -9.85
CA LEU A 168 -13.77 -1.55 -10.64
C LEU A 168 -14.78 -2.44 -9.91
N MET A 169 -14.57 -2.69 -8.61
CA MET A 169 -15.51 -3.43 -7.77
C MET A 169 -16.90 -2.78 -7.76
N THR A 170 -16.97 -1.46 -7.57
CA THR A 170 -18.24 -0.71 -7.56
C THR A 170 -18.95 -0.79 -8.91
N LEU A 171 -18.21 -0.67 -10.01
CA LEU A 171 -18.74 -0.82 -11.36
C LEU A 171 -19.28 -2.23 -11.61
N GLN A 172 -18.56 -3.27 -11.19
CA GLN A 172 -19.02 -4.66 -11.30
C GLN A 172 -20.28 -4.91 -10.47
N GLU A 173 -20.37 -4.38 -9.25
CA GLU A 173 -21.57 -4.49 -8.41
C GLU A 173 -22.78 -3.79 -9.03
N THR A 174 -22.56 -2.69 -9.77
CA THR A 174 -23.64 -1.86 -10.32
C THR A 174 -24.07 -2.32 -11.72
N LEU A 175 -23.10 -2.69 -12.57
CA LEU A 175 -23.33 -2.94 -14.00
C LEU A 175 -23.23 -4.42 -14.37
N GLY A 176 -22.76 -5.29 -13.47
CA GLY A 176 -22.42 -6.67 -13.75
C GLY A 176 -21.12 -6.79 -14.56
N SER A 177 -21.19 -7.35 -15.78
CA SER A 177 -20.02 -7.43 -16.65
C SER A 177 -19.55 -6.04 -17.11
N LEU A 178 -18.24 -5.81 -17.07
CA LEU A 178 -17.61 -4.59 -17.59
C LEU A 178 -17.13 -4.76 -19.05
N GLU A 179 -17.29 -5.94 -19.62
CA GLU A 179 -16.89 -6.21 -21.01
C GLU A 179 -17.68 -5.34 -21.98
N GLY A 180 -16.96 -4.65 -22.87
CA GLY A 180 -17.55 -3.73 -23.85
C GLY A 180 -18.17 -2.47 -23.27
N LYS A 181 -17.86 -2.10 -22.01
CA LYS A 181 -18.31 -0.86 -21.38
C LYS A 181 -17.22 0.21 -21.46
N ASP A 182 -17.64 1.42 -21.79
CA ASP A 182 -16.80 2.60 -21.66
C ASP A 182 -16.92 3.19 -20.26
N TYR A 183 -15.80 3.60 -19.70
CA TYR A 183 -15.71 4.24 -18.40
C TYR A 183 -14.93 5.55 -18.50
N LEU A 184 -15.54 6.64 -18.08
CA LEU A 184 -14.90 7.95 -18.02
C LEU A 184 -14.76 8.41 -16.57
N LEU A 185 -13.52 8.60 -16.12
CA LEU A 185 -13.20 9.22 -14.85
C LEU A 185 -12.89 10.70 -15.06
N THR A 186 -13.61 11.55 -14.33
CA THR A 186 -13.39 13.01 -14.34
C THR A 186 -13.38 13.56 -12.92
N TRP A 187 -12.53 14.54 -12.65
CA TRP A 187 -12.52 15.32 -11.40
C TRP A 187 -11.86 16.70 -11.60
#